data_6fed3d7ce052703be5e522fddb957851
#
_entry.id   6fed3d7ce052703be5e522fddb957851
#
_cell.length_a   1.000
_cell.length_b   1.000
_cell.length_c   1.000
_cell.angle_alpha   90.00
_cell.angle_beta   90.00
_cell.angle_gamma   90.00
#
_symmetry.space_group_name_H-M   'P 1'
#
loop_
_entity.id
_entity.type
_entity.pdbx_description
1 polymer ?
#
loop_
_entity_poly.entity_id
_entity_poly.type
_entity_poly.pdbx_seq_one_letter_code
_entity_poly.pdbx_strand_id
1 'polypeptide(L)'
;AMSTPQLLDTRKTVTRQIIESAGIPLLFIEKESGQNGTLSLYPGSNTVETWLSADGATISLSNGELVATRGLGDDLMGSIVPRVKTLKQRLGNPYTKTMRFLTADDQNDDLILECTVRQFHKSEEIVIFEKSHEVLKYFETCKTENYALENLFWQNSEGLTIMSKQFHSPSVGQLLIMRLK
;
A
#
# COMPACT_ATOMS: atom_id res chain seq x y z
N ALA A 1 -20.68 6.64 31.69
CA ALA A 1 -20.55 6.55 30.26
C ALA A 1 -19.09 6.27 29.88
N MET A 2 -18.80 5.07 29.37
CA MET A 2 -17.47 4.75 28.87
C MET A 2 -17.27 5.54 27.56
N SER A 3 -16.32 6.45 27.55
CA SER A 3 -15.94 7.15 26.33
C SER A 3 -15.26 6.16 25.39
N THR A 4 -15.75 6.06 24.16
CA THR A 4 -15.09 5.31 23.09
C THR A 4 -13.65 5.79 22.98
N PRO A 5 -12.64 4.88 22.97
CA PRO A 5 -11.26 5.30 22.79
C PRO A 5 -11.14 6.08 21.48
N GLN A 6 -10.72 7.33 21.57
CA GLN A 6 -10.46 8.13 20.37
C GLN A 6 -9.24 7.54 19.67
N LEU A 7 -9.41 7.10 18.40
CA LEU A 7 -8.31 6.65 17.58
C LEU A 7 -7.26 7.76 17.47
N LEU A 8 -6.01 7.46 17.83
CA LEU A 8 -4.88 8.38 17.65
C LEU A 8 -4.73 8.66 16.14
N ASP A 9 -4.91 9.91 15.77
CA ASP A 9 -4.68 10.35 14.38
C ASP A 9 -3.25 10.87 14.22
N THR A 10 -2.41 10.07 13.59
CA THR A 10 -1.01 10.39 13.34
C THR A 10 -0.83 11.67 12.53
N ARG A 11 -1.79 12.04 11.68
CA ARG A 11 -1.76 13.31 10.93
C ARG A 11 -1.72 14.54 11.83
N LYS A 12 -2.27 14.44 13.05
CA LYS A 12 -2.31 15.53 14.01
C LYS A 12 -1.05 15.65 14.85
N THR A 13 -0.27 14.57 14.95
CA THR A 13 0.89 14.49 15.84
C THR A 13 2.22 14.49 15.11
N VAL A 14 2.26 14.01 13.85
CA VAL A 14 3.47 13.96 13.03
C VAL A 14 3.46 15.14 12.07
N THR A 15 4.47 16.00 12.19
CA THR A 15 4.69 17.16 11.33
C THR A 15 5.81 16.90 10.34
N ARG A 16 5.90 17.72 9.29
CA ARG A 16 7.01 17.64 8.34
C ARG A 16 8.36 17.80 9.05
N GLN A 17 8.45 18.68 10.03
CA GLN A 17 9.66 18.87 10.83
C GLN A 17 10.07 17.57 11.57
N ILE A 18 9.12 16.88 12.17
CA ILE A 18 9.37 15.59 12.83
C ILE A 18 9.86 14.54 11.83
N ILE A 19 9.24 14.46 10.67
CA ILE A 19 9.63 13.54 9.60
C ILE A 19 11.07 13.79 9.15
N GLU A 20 11.39 15.05 8.86
CA GLU A 20 12.74 15.42 8.41
C GLU A 20 13.80 15.15 9.49
N SER A 21 13.46 15.36 10.76
CA SER A 21 14.34 15.15 11.90
C SER A 21 14.58 13.67 12.22
N ALA A 22 13.69 12.76 11.79
CA ALA A 22 13.77 11.35 12.14
C ALA A 22 15.01 10.65 11.58
N GLY A 23 15.58 11.13 10.47
CA GLY A 23 16.80 10.58 9.89
C GLY A 23 16.66 9.16 9.31
N ILE A 24 15.47 8.62 9.26
CA ILE A 24 15.15 7.28 8.76
C ILE A 24 13.99 7.34 7.74
N PRO A 25 13.92 6.39 6.79
CA PRO A 25 12.77 6.28 5.91
C PRO A 25 11.49 5.97 6.69
N LEU A 26 10.41 6.67 6.35
CA LEU A 26 9.10 6.52 7.00
C LEU A 26 8.00 6.37 5.96
N LEU A 27 7.03 5.48 6.27
CA LEU A 27 5.74 5.38 5.61
C LEU A 27 4.62 5.77 6.57
N PHE A 28 3.54 6.28 6.01
CA PHE A 28 2.24 6.41 6.67
C PHE A 28 1.29 5.39 6.07
N ILE A 29 0.51 4.71 6.90
CA ILE A 29 -0.59 3.86 6.46
C ILE A 29 -1.89 4.24 7.14
N GLU A 30 -3.00 4.05 6.42
CA GLU A 30 -4.34 4.21 6.95
C GLU A 30 -5.27 3.15 6.38
N LYS A 31 -6.02 2.49 7.26
CA LYS A 31 -7.10 1.58 6.90
C LYS A 31 -8.38 2.35 6.57
N GLU A 32 -9.32 1.74 5.86
CA GLU A 32 -10.65 2.33 5.65
C GLU A 32 -11.39 2.66 6.95
N SER A 33 -11.11 1.93 8.03
CA SER A 33 -11.64 2.21 9.37
C SER A 33 -11.17 3.55 9.95
N GLY A 34 -10.14 4.16 9.37
CA GLY A 34 -9.49 5.37 9.87
C GLY A 34 -8.30 5.11 10.79
N GLN A 35 -8.08 3.86 11.21
CA GLN A 35 -6.89 3.50 11.98
C GLN A 35 -5.65 3.74 11.14
N ASN A 36 -4.69 4.51 11.67
CA ASN A 36 -3.49 4.92 10.95
C ASN A 36 -2.25 4.90 11.84
N GLY A 37 -1.09 5.00 11.20
CA GLY A 37 0.18 5.02 11.89
C GLY A 37 1.35 5.19 10.94
N THR A 38 2.54 5.27 11.52
CA THR A 38 3.80 5.32 10.78
C THR A 38 4.56 4.00 10.90
N LEU A 39 5.31 3.70 9.84
CA LEU A 39 6.19 2.53 9.80
C LEU A 39 7.58 2.97 9.40
N SER A 40 8.59 2.28 9.92
CA SER A 40 9.98 2.47 9.54
C SER A 40 10.48 1.31 8.69
N LEU A 41 11.44 1.59 7.80
CA LEU A 41 12.02 0.57 6.94
C LEU A 41 12.82 -0.42 7.79
N TYR A 42 12.51 -1.72 7.63
CA TYR A 42 13.27 -2.78 8.30
C TYR A 42 14.68 -2.87 7.72
N PRO A 43 15.71 -2.87 8.57
CA PRO A 43 17.10 -2.96 8.11
C PRO A 43 17.36 -4.24 7.30
N GLY A 44 18.10 -4.13 6.21
CA GLY A 44 18.41 -5.27 5.33
C GLY A 44 17.33 -5.58 4.30
N SER A 45 16.27 -4.77 4.21
CA SER A 45 15.32 -4.85 3.09
C SER A 45 16.05 -4.66 1.76
N ASN A 46 15.70 -5.51 0.79
CA ASN A 46 16.32 -5.54 -0.53
C ASN A 46 15.29 -5.19 -1.61
N THR A 47 15.07 -6.05 -2.60
CA THR A 47 14.07 -5.84 -3.66
C THR A 47 12.64 -5.77 -3.14
N VAL A 48 12.37 -6.46 -2.03
CA VAL A 48 11.13 -6.32 -1.27
C VAL A 48 11.43 -5.52 -0.01
N GLU A 49 10.78 -4.36 0.11
CA GLU A 49 10.90 -3.50 1.29
C GLU A 49 9.91 -3.96 2.36
N THR A 50 10.39 -4.27 3.55
CA THR A 50 9.56 -4.57 4.72
C THR A 50 9.55 -3.39 5.66
N TRP A 51 8.35 -2.94 6.02
CA TRP A 51 8.10 -1.78 6.87
C TRP A 51 7.44 -2.23 8.16
N LEU A 52 7.93 -1.72 9.29
CA LEU A 52 7.56 -2.16 10.63
C LEU A 52 6.93 -1.02 11.42
N SER A 53 5.76 -1.28 12.01
CA SER A 53 5.11 -0.37 12.95
C SER A 53 5.60 -0.58 14.38
N ALA A 54 5.32 0.38 15.28
CA ALA A 54 5.71 0.30 16.69
C ALA A 54 5.07 -0.88 17.43
N ASP A 55 3.89 -1.31 17.02
CA ASP A 55 3.16 -2.45 17.61
C ASP A 55 3.53 -3.81 17.00
N GLY A 56 4.48 -3.84 16.08
CA GLY A 56 4.99 -5.06 15.46
C GLY A 56 4.28 -5.50 14.18
N ALA A 57 3.29 -4.75 13.70
CA ALA A 57 2.69 -5.03 12.39
C ALA A 57 3.69 -4.71 11.27
N THR A 58 3.63 -5.49 10.18
CA THR A 58 4.49 -5.27 9.01
C THR A 58 3.71 -5.22 7.73
N ILE A 59 4.20 -4.43 6.77
CA ILE A 59 3.81 -4.51 5.36
C ILE A 59 5.07 -4.70 4.51
N SER A 60 4.92 -5.43 3.43
CA SER A 60 6.00 -5.64 2.46
C SER A 60 5.56 -5.11 1.10
N LEU A 61 6.43 -4.31 0.48
CA LEU A 61 6.21 -3.68 -0.82
C LEU A 61 7.28 -4.14 -1.81
N SER A 62 6.85 -4.49 -3.02
CA SER A 62 7.73 -4.74 -4.16
C SER A 62 7.42 -3.69 -5.24
N ASN A 63 8.38 -2.82 -5.55
CA ASN A 63 8.17 -1.68 -6.45
C ASN A 63 6.93 -0.84 -6.09
N GLY A 64 6.67 -0.65 -4.80
CA GLY A 64 5.51 0.08 -4.29
C GLY A 64 4.21 -0.72 -4.26
N GLU A 65 4.18 -1.95 -4.74
CA GLU A 65 3.02 -2.83 -4.70
C GLU A 65 3.01 -3.69 -3.43
N LEU A 66 1.87 -3.74 -2.77
CA LEU A 66 1.67 -4.52 -1.57
C LEU A 66 1.74 -6.02 -1.89
N VAL A 67 2.68 -6.73 -1.27
CA VAL A 67 2.88 -8.17 -1.50
C VAL A 67 2.67 -9.04 -0.27
N ALA A 68 2.77 -8.48 0.92
CA ALA A 68 2.50 -9.21 2.16
C ALA A 68 2.18 -8.26 3.31
N THR A 69 1.41 -8.75 4.27
CA THR A 69 1.17 -8.06 5.55
C THR A 69 1.21 -9.03 6.71
N ARG A 70 1.47 -8.51 7.90
CA ARG A 70 1.37 -9.25 9.17
C ARG A 70 0.81 -8.31 10.24
N GLY A 71 -0.18 -8.78 10.99
CA GLY A 71 -0.74 -8.04 12.12
C GLY A 71 -1.76 -6.97 11.76
N LEU A 72 -2.29 -6.96 10.52
CA LEU A 72 -3.32 -6.02 10.10
C LEU A 72 -4.75 -6.60 10.11
N GLY A 73 -4.87 -7.91 10.35
CA GLY A 73 -6.12 -8.68 10.22
C GLY A 73 -6.28 -9.26 8.81
N ASP A 74 -6.78 -10.51 8.70
CA ASP A 74 -6.88 -11.26 7.44
C ASP A 74 -5.66 -11.03 6.53
N ASP A 75 -4.49 -11.31 7.08
CA ASP A 75 -3.23 -10.91 6.48
C ASP A 75 -3.02 -11.46 5.07
N LEU A 76 -2.46 -10.61 4.21
CA LEU A 76 -2.00 -10.99 2.90
C LEU A 76 -0.70 -11.79 3.05
N MET A 77 -0.74 -13.09 2.76
CA MET A 77 0.41 -13.98 2.83
C MET A 77 1.35 -13.81 1.65
N GLY A 78 0.82 -13.44 0.49
CA GLY A 78 1.59 -13.15 -0.70
C GLY A 78 0.71 -12.64 -1.83
N SER A 79 1.32 -11.87 -2.72
CA SER A 79 0.72 -11.45 -3.98
C SER A 79 1.71 -11.78 -5.09
N ILE A 80 1.26 -12.55 -6.07
CA ILE A 80 2.12 -13.10 -7.14
C ILE A 80 1.65 -12.58 -8.48
N VAL A 81 2.56 -11.96 -9.19
CA VAL A 81 2.42 -11.59 -10.59
C VAL A 81 3.38 -12.47 -11.40
N PRO A 82 2.95 -13.15 -12.49
CA PRO A 82 3.74 -14.17 -13.20
C PRO A 82 5.10 -13.71 -13.72
N ARG A 83 5.27 -12.43 -13.95
CA ARG A 83 6.57 -11.82 -14.27
C ARG A 83 6.70 -10.54 -13.47
N VAL A 84 7.78 -10.43 -12.70
CA VAL A 84 8.08 -9.20 -11.96
C VAL A 84 8.36 -8.09 -12.96
N LYS A 85 7.34 -7.26 -13.19
CA LYS A 85 7.43 -6.07 -14.02
C LYS A 85 6.88 -4.88 -13.27
N THR A 86 7.42 -3.70 -13.55
CA THR A 86 6.87 -2.46 -13.02
C THR A 86 5.46 -2.19 -13.60
N LEU A 87 4.69 -1.33 -12.94
CA LEU A 87 3.38 -0.92 -13.45
C LEU A 87 3.47 -0.38 -14.88
N LYS A 88 4.48 0.45 -15.14
CA LYS A 88 4.72 1.01 -16.47
C LYS A 88 4.96 -0.07 -17.54
N GLN A 89 5.69 -1.13 -17.20
CA GLN A 89 5.95 -2.24 -18.13
C GLN A 89 4.71 -3.10 -18.39
N ARG A 90 3.71 -3.06 -17.51
CA ARG A 90 2.45 -3.79 -17.66
C ARG A 90 1.35 -3.00 -18.36
N LEU A 91 1.58 -1.73 -18.72
CA LEU A 91 0.60 -0.90 -19.40
C LEU A 91 0.04 -1.58 -20.63
N GLY A 92 -1.29 -1.70 -20.70
CA GLY A 92 -2.02 -2.25 -21.83
C GLY A 92 -1.93 -3.77 -22.03
N ASN A 93 -1.23 -4.48 -21.15
CA ASN A 93 -1.07 -5.94 -21.23
C ASN A 93 -1.79 -6.63 -20.07
N PRO A 94 -2.89 -7.37 -20.32
CA PRO A 94 -3.57 -8.14 -19.28
C PRO A 94 -2.63 -9.17 -18.64
N TYR A 95 -2.82 -9.40 -17.35
CA TYR A 95 -2.05 -10.39 -16.58
C TYR A 95 -2.89 -10.97 -15.46
N THR A 96 -2.45 -12.13 -14.96
CA THR A 96 -3.07 -12.78 -13.81
C THR A 96 -2.31 -12.43 -12.55
N LYS A 97 -3.04 -12.09 -11.50
CA LYS A 97 -2.51 -11.82 -10.16
C LYS A 97 -3.15 -12.79 -9.18
N THR A 98 -2.34 -13.45 -8.38
CA THR A 98 -2.82 -14.33 -7.31
C THR A 98 -2.52 -13.70 -5.97
N MET A 99 -3.55 -13.47 -5.16
CA MET A 99 -3.44 -12.98 -3.79
C MET A 99 -3.81 -14.12 -2.84
N ARG A 100 -2.94 -14.41 -1.89
CA ARG A 100 -3.15 -15.45 -0.87
C ARG A 100 -3.36 -14.82 0.48
N PHE A 101 -4.48 -15.17 1.12
CA PHE A 101 -4.85 -14.68 2.44
C PHE A 101 -4.79 -15.79 3.47
N LEU A 102 -4.47 -15.42 4.71
CA LEU A 102 -4.66 -16.27 5.87
C LEU A 102 -6.06 -15.99 6.43
N THR A 103 -6.88 -17.02 6.48
CA THR A 103 -8.23 -16.93 7.07
C THR A 103 -8.17 -17.16 8.59
N ALA A 104 -9.28 -16.84 9.29
CA ALA A 104 -9.40 -17.01 10.74
C ALA A 104 -9.21 -18.48 11.19
N ASP A 105 -9.38 -19.46 10.32
CA ASP A 105 -9.19 -20.88 10.58
C ASP A 105 -7.78 -21.37 10.22
N ASP A 106 -6.80 -20.47 10.10
CA ASP A 106 -5.42 -20.76 9.67
C ASP A 106 -5.33 -21.46 8.30
N GLN A 107 -6.33 -21.29 7.46
CA GLN A 107 -6.35 -21.80 6.09
C GLN A 107 -5.94 -20.70 5.10
N ASN A 108 -5.27 -21.10 4.04
CA ASN A 108 -4.97 -20.20 2.93
C ASN A 108 -6.17 -20.14 1.98
N ASP A 109 -6.54 -18.92 1.61
CA ASP A 109 -7.54 -18.65 0.57
C ASP A 109 -6.87 -17.87 -0.56
N ASP A 110 -7.00 -18.37 -1.79
CA ASP A 110 -6.40 -17.77 -2.97
C ASP A 110 -7.46 -17.03 -3.78
N LEU A 111 -7.18 -15.75 -4.06
CA LEU A 111 -7.95 -14.93 -4.98
C LEU A 111 -7.16 -14.76 -6.27
N ILE A 112 -7.68 -15.31 -7.37
CA ILE A 112 -7.07 -15.24 -8.69
C ILE A 112 -7.78 -14.17 -9.51
N LEU A 113 -7.04 -13.16 -9.94
CA LEU A 113 -7.56 -11.96 -10.58
C LEU A 113 -6.97 -11.77 -11.97
N GLU A 114 -7.82 -11.37 -12.91
CA GLU A 114 -7.39 -10.84 -14.20
C GLU A 114 -7.24 -9.32 -14.10
N CYS A 115 -6.04 -8.82 -14.33
CA CYS A 115 -5.68 -7.42 -14.10
C CYS A 115 -5.23 -6.71 -15.36
N THR A 116 -5.48 -5.40 -15.42
CA THR A 116 -4.91 -4.49 -16.42
C THR A 116 -4.44 -3.21 -15.73
N VAL A 117 -3.39 -2.59 -16.26
CA VAL A 117 -2.87 -1.31 -15.80
C VAL A 117 -3.13 -0.24 -16.84
N ARG A 118 -3.63 0.91 -16.40
CA ARG A 118 -3.80 2.13 -17.20
C ARG A 118 -3.08 3.28 -16.52
N GLN A 119 -2.70 4.27 -17.29
CA GLN A 119 -2.03 5.47 -16.83
C GLN A 119 -2.83 6.71 -17.20
N PHE A 120 -2.96 7.67 -16.29
CA PHE A 120 -3.37 9.03 -16.63
C PHE A 120 -2.22 9.75 -17.33
N HIS A 121 -2.54 10.40 -18.46
CA HIS A 121 -1.53 11.10 -19.27
C HIS A 121 -1.13 12.46 -18.71
N LYS A 122 -1.90 13.00 -17.75
CA LYS A 122 -1.65 14.31 -17.16
C LYS A 122 -1.04 14.16 -15.78
N SER A 123 0.11 14.81 -15.56
CA SER A 123 0.70 14.91 -14.21
C SER A 123 -0.19 15.74 -13.30
N GLU A 124 -0.14 15.44 -12.03
CA GLU A 124 -0.82 16.18 -10.96
C GLU A 124 0.13 16.46 -9.81
N GLU A 125 -0.19 17.47 -9.03
CA GLU A 125 0.51 17.79 -7.80
C GLU A 125 -0.27 17.22 -6.62
N ILE A 126 0.40 16.45 -5.75
CA ILE A 126 -0.16 15.98 -4.48
C ILE A 126 0.68 16.51 -3.32
N VAL A 127 0.03 16.74 -2.19
CA VAL A 127 0.70 17.21 -0.98
C VAL A 127 0.59 16.13 0.10
N ILE A 128 1.75 15.67 0.60
CA ILE A 128 1.85 14.67 1.64
C ILE A 128 2.59 15.28 2.83
N PHE A 129 1.89 15.46 3.96
CA PHE A 129 2.46 16.06 5.17
C PHE A 129 3.27 17.32 4.81
N GLU A 130 2.61 18.28 4.19
CA GLU A 130 3.13 19.60 3.79
C GLU A 130 4.19 19.59 2.67
N LYS A 131 4.57 18.41 2.16
CA LYS A 131 5.50 18.29 1.04
C LYS A 131 4.76 18.04 -0.27
N SER A 132 5.04 18.87 -1.27
CA SER A 132 4.46 18.76 -2.61
C SER A 132 5.25 17.79 -3.49
N HIS A 133 4.53 17.00 -4.28
CA HIS A 133 5.11 16.06 -5.23
C HIS A 133 4.37 16.15 -6.57
N GLU A 134 5.14 16.19 -7.65
CA GLU A 134 4.59 16.04 -9.00
C GLU A 134 4.58 14.56 -9.37
N VAL A 135 3.41 14.02 -9.74
CA VAL A 135 3.19 12.59 -9.92
C VAL A 135 2.34 12.28 -11.13
N LEU A 136 2.50 11.06 -11.65
CA LEU A 136 1.58 10.41 -12.59
C LEU A 136 0.78 9.34 -11.86
N LYS A 137 -0.49 9.22 -12.21
CA LYS A 137 -1.41 8.26 -11.59
C LYS A 137 -1.59 7.05 -12.48
N TYR A 138 -1.47 5.87 -11.86
CA TYR A 138 -1.72 4.58 -12.48
C TYR A 138 -2.91 3.91 -11.81
N PHE A 139 -3.70 3.19 -12.62
CA PHE A 139 -4.79 2.35 -12.15
C PHE A 139 -4.49 0.90 -12.47
N GLU A 140 -4.58 0.05 -11.48
CA GLU A 140 -4.65 -1.39 -11.69
C GLU A 140 -6.09 -1.81 -11.44
N THR A 141 -6.78 -2.30 -12.46
CA THR A 141 -8.13 -2.86 -12.35
C THR A 141 -8.03 -4.37 -12.41
N CYS A 142 -8.53 -5.04 -11.40
CA CYS A 142 -8.51 -6.50 -11.29
C CYS A 142 -9.92 -7.04 -11.10
N LYS A 143 -10.23 -8.18 -11.70
CA LYS A 143 -11.56 -8.80 -11.61
C LYS A 143 -11.53 -10.31 -11.61
N THR A 144 -12.54 -10.89 -10.98
CA THR A 144 -12.99 -12.28 -11.13
C THR A 144 -14.42 -12.25 -11.65
N GLU A 145 -15.07 -13.42 -11.80
CA GLU A 145 -16.49 -13.50 -12.18
C GLU A 145 -17.42 -12.71 -11.24
N ASN A 146 -17.11 -12.68 -9.94
CA ASN A 146 -17.98 -12.13 -8.91
C ASN A 146 -17.39 -10.91 -8.18
N TYR A 147 -16.19 -10.48 -8.53
CA TYR A 147 -15.49 -9.49 -7.76
C TYR A 147 -14.65 -8.58 -8.66
N ALA A 148 -14.68 -7.29 -8.37
CA ALA A 148 -13.84 -6.30 -9.04
C ALA A 148 -13.18 -5.40 -7.99
N LEU A 149 -11.91 -5.10 -8.17
CA LEU A 149 -11.17 -4.17 -7.32
C LEU A 149 -10.29 -3.26 -8.16
N GLU A 150 -9.96 -2.12 -7.61
CA GLU A 150 -9.09 -1.13 -8.23
C GLU A 150 -8.01 -0.71 -7.24
N ASN A 151 -6.76 -0.70 -7.71
CA ASN A 151 -5.62 -0.16 -6.99
C ASN A 151 -5.15 1.11 -7.68
N LEU A 152 -4.74 2.10 -6.90
CA LEU A 152 -4.29 3.39 -7.37
C LEU A 152 -2.85 3.62 -6.91
N PHE A 153 -2.03 4.13 -7.83
CA PHE A 153 -0.62 4.43 -7.56
C PHE A 153 -0.25 5.81 -8.11
N TRP A 154 0.41 6.61 -7.30
CA TRP A 154 0.94 7.91 -7.70
C TRP A 154 2.47 7.84 -7.65
N GLN A 155 3.09 7.91 -8.81
CA GLN A 155 4.54 7.77 -8.96
C GLN A 155 5.18 9.08 -9.41
N ASN A 156 6.39 9.38 -8.88
CA ASN A 156 7.18 10.50 -9.34
C ASN A 156 7.89 10.19 -10.68
N SER A 157 8.64 11.14 -11.20
CA SER A 157 9.38 11.01 -12.48
C SER A 157 10.43 9.89 -12.48
N GLU A 158 10.90 9.47 -11.32
CA GLU A 158 11.86 8.38 -11.16
C GLU A 158 11.18 6.99 -11.06
N GLY A 159 9.85 6.94 -11.11
CA GLY A 159 9.08 5.70 -10.98
C GLY A 159 8.88 5.25 -9.53
N LEU A 160 9.21 6.09 -8.54
CA LEU A 160 8.97 5.80 -7.14
C LEU A 160 7.50 6.05 -6.79
N THR A 161 6.83 5.08 -6.19
CA THR A 161 5.47 5.24 -5.67
C THR A 161 5.50 6.11 -4.42
N ILE A 162 4.93 7.31 -4.52
CA ILE A 162 4.84 8.28 -3.42
C ILE A 162 3.60 8.01 -2.58
N MET A 163 2.49 7.68 -3.24
CA MET A 163 1.23 7.35 -2.57
C MET A 163 0.53 6.23 -3.32
N SER A 164 -0.19 5.40 -2.60
CA SER A 164 -1.03 4.37 -3.19
C SER A 164 -2.27 4.11 -2.34
N LYS A 165 -3.32 3.60 -3.00
CA LYS A 165 -4.48 3.00 -2.36
C LYS A 165 -4.58 1.58 -2.90
N GLN A 166 -4.32 0.60 -2.06
CA GLN A 166 -4.23 -0.78 -2.48
C GLN A 166 -5.16 -1.68 -1.68
N PHE A 167 -5.86 -2.55 -2.39
CA PHE A 167 -6.70 -3.57 -1.77
C PHE A 167 -5.83 -4.52 -0.95
N HIS A 168 -6.20 -4.69 0.31
CA HIS A 168 -5.56 -5.60 1.24
C HIS A 168 -6.34 -6.91 1.37
N SER A 169 -7.58 -6.82 1.81
CA SER A 169 -8.44 -7.98 2.03
C SER A 169 -9.90 -7.52 2.11
N PRO A 170 -10.87 -8.45 1.98
CA PRO A 170 -12.29 -8.10 2.11
C PRO A 170 -12.65 -7.45 3.45
N SER A 171 -11.99 -7.84 4.54
CA SER A 171 -12.28 -7.31 5.88
C SER A 171 -11.61 -5.96 6.16
N VAL A 172 -10.42 -5.72 5.62
CA VAL A 172 -9.65 -4.49 5.84
C VAL A 172 -9.96 -3.43 4.78
N GLY A 173 -10.33 -3.86 3.57
CA GLY A 173 -10.56 -2.98 2.44
C GLY A 173 -9.27 -2.47 1.83
N GLN A 174 -9.24 -1.21 1.41
CA GLN A 174 -8.04 -0.59 0.87
C GLN A 174 -7.15 -0.01 1.97
N LEU A 175 -5.84 -0.12 1.77
CA LEU A 175 -4.83 0.61 2.54
C LEU A 175 -4.38 1.84 1.77
N LEU A 176 -4.42 3.00 2.41
CA LEU A 176 -3.71 4.19 1.97
C LEU A 176 -2.28 4.09 2.47
N ILE A 177 -1.32 4.19 1.57
CA ILE A 177 0.11 4.13 1.87
C ILE A 177 0.76 5.38 1.31
N MET A 178 1.48 6.12 2.15
CA MET A 178 2.19 7.34 1.73
C MET A 178 3.64 7.28 2.17
N ARG A 179 4.55 7.58 1.25
CA ARG A 179 5.98 7.70 1.55
C ARG A 179 6.24 9.10 2.12
N LEU A 180 6.71 9.14 3.37
CA LEU A 180 6.98 10.38 4.08
C LEU A 180 8.42 10.85 3.85
N LYS A 181 9.35 9.89 3.77
CA LYS A 181 10.78 10.14 3.56
C LYS A 181 11.46 8.92 2.96
#